data_aa70b703733d6e2d1053f1e75103bc41
#
_entry.id   aa70b703733d6e2d1053f1e75103bc41
#
_cell.length_a   1.000
_cell.length_b   1.000
_cell.length_c   1.000
_cell.angle_alpha   90.00
_cell.angle_beta   90.00
_cell.angle_gamma   90.00
#
_symmetry.space_group_name_H-M   'P 1'
#
loop_
_entity.id
_entity.type
_entity.pdbx_description
1 polymer ?
#
loop_
_entity_poly.entity_id
_entity_poly.type
_entity_poly.pdbx_seq_one_letter_code
_entity_poly.pdbx_strand_id
1 'polypeptide(L)'
;MDQVIRQGHPEPFAVMTAFLLCLSWPVHAESPSVLEVGRFSAAAEGNILPDGWKPLTFPKIGRHTIYKVVKEDGIITVKAMSEGSASGLTRKVTVNLTEYPILAWRWKVANVLKNDDVTKKEGDDYPARIYVMFEKNPGKVSVFEKAKFEAYKLIYGQYPPLAVNYIWASKAPQGTIVSSPYTNRSKLIVVESGPSLVNQWVNEQRNLFMDFKEAFGEEPPLVSGIAIMTDTDNTGESATAFYGDIVFKKPS
;
A
#
# COMPACT_ATOMS: atom_id res chain seq x y z
N MET A 1 -49.89 75.83 56.86
CA MET A 1 -50.26 74.39 56.77
C MET A 1 -49.75 73.88 55.42
N ASP A 2 -48.48 73.61 55.30
CA ASP A 2 -47.81 73.23 54.06
C ASP A 2 -47.30 71.82 54.20
N GLN A 3 -47.81 70.90 53.41
CA GLN A 3 -47.30 69.55 53.27
C GLN A 3 -46.21 69.50 52.22
N VAL A 4 -45.01 69.17 52.64
CA VAL A 4 -43.86 68.95 51.79
C VAL A 4 -43.93 67.52 51.22
N ILE A 5 -44.12 67.38 49.93
CA ILE A 5 -44.05 66.09 49.21
C ILE A 5 -42.56 65.81 48.96
N ARG A 6 -42.02 64.69 49.50
CA ARG A 6 -40.70 64.16 49.16
C ARG A 6 -40.84 63.32 47.92
N GLN A 7 -40.14 63.74 46.86
CA GLN A 7 -39.94 62.91 45.68
C GLN A 7 -38.80 61.91 45.98
N GLY A 8 -39.14 60.62 45.85
CA GLY A 8 -38.13 59.54 45.88
C GLY A 8 -37.51 59.36 44.50
N HIS A 9 -36.18 59.41 44.44
CA HIS A 9 -35.43 59.05 43.24
C HIS A 9 -35.33 57.53 43.09
N PRO A 10 -35.56 56.93 41.87
CA PRO A 10 -35.29 55.51 41.69
C PRO A 10 -33.80 55.24 41.50
N GLU A 11 -33.34 54.27 42.27
CA GLU A 11 -31.98 53.68 42.16
C GLU A 11 -31.86 52.92 40.83
N PRO A 12 -30.68 52.97 40.12
CA PRO A 12 -30.50 52.22 38.89
C PRO A 12 -30.18 50.75 39.21
N PHE A 13 -31.02 49.84 38.74
CA PHE A 13 -30.74 48.41 38.71
C PHE A 13 -29.58 48.13 37.74
N ALA A 14 -28.44 47.71 38.29
CA ALA A 14 -27.30 47.19 37.50
C ALA A 14 -27.62 45.80 37.00
N VAL A 15 -27.88 45.66 35.70
CA VAL A 15 -27.99 44.36 35.02
C VAL A 15 -26.59 43.83 34.78
N MET A 16 -26.20 42.84 35.60
CA MET A 16 -24.91 42.14 35.47
C MET A 16 -25.08 41.07 34.37
N THR A 17 -24.68 41.39 33.14
CA THR A 17 -24.65 40.45 32.04
C THR A 17 -23.46 39.49 32.23
N ALA A 18 -23.75 38.26 32.66
CA ALA A 18 -22.75 37.20 32.76
C ALA A 18 -22.41 36.72 31.32
N PHE A 19 -21.21 37.05 30.84
CA PHE A 19 -20.63 36.45 29.64
C PHE A 19 -20.16 35.03 29.95
N LEU A 20 -20.93 34.00 29.52
CA LEU A 20 -20.44 32.62 29.47
C LEU A 20 -19.41 32.49 28.35
N LEU A 21 -18.14 32.50 28.69
CA LEU A 21 -17.06 32.09 27.82
C LEU A 21 -17.14 30.56 27.62
N CYS A 22 -17.77 30.11 26.53
CA CYS A 22 -17.67 28.73 26.07
C CYS A 22 -16.23 28.49 25.60
N LEU A 23 -15.38 27.95 26.46
CA LEU A 23 -14.09 27.37 26.09
C LEU A 23 -14.33 26.11 25.27
N SER A 24 -14.38 26.24 23.96
CA SER A 24 -14.35 25.10 23.06
C SER A 24 -12.93 24.49 23.09
N TRP A 25 -12.78 23.39 23.78
CA TRP A 25 -11.57 22.58 23.68
C TRP A 25 -11.53 21.94 22.31
N PRO A 26 -10.38 21.98 21.59
CA PRO A 26 -10.27 21.26 20.33
C PRO A 26 -10.43 19.76 20.62
N VAL A 27 -11.50 19.18 20.12
CA VAL A 27 -11.65 17.73 20.08
C VAL A 27 -10.63 17.23 19.05
N HIS A 28 -9.49 16.72 19.52
CA HIS A 28 -8.58 15.96 18.68
C HIS A 28 -9.30 14.66 18.31
N ALA A 29 -9.81 14.58 17.08
CA ALA A 29 -10.29 13.31 16.56
C ALA A 29 -9.11 12.33 16.54
N GLU A 30 -9.18 11.25 17.30
CA GLU A 30 -8.19 10.18 17.21
C GLU A 30 -8.15 9.65 15.79
N SER A 31 -6.93 9.53 15.21
CA SER A 31 -6.77 8.92 13.91
C SER A 31 -7.22 7.45 13.96
N PRO A 32 -7.91 6.94 12.92
CA PRO A 32 -8.48 5.60 12.93
C PRO A 32 -7.41 4.54 13.20
N SER A 33 -7.79 3.43 13.85
CA SER A 33 -6.87 2.31 14.13
C SER A 33 -6.44 1.55 12.86
N VAL A 34 -7.22 1.68 11.78
CA VAL A 34 -7.04 1.01 10.49
C VAL A 34 -7.18 2.02 9.36
N LEU A 35 -6.24 2.01 8.41
CA LEU A 35 -6.30 2.73 7.14
C LEU A 35 -6.58 1.75 6.01
N GLU A 36 -7.75 1.84 5.39
CA GLU A 36 -8.15 1.02 4.25
C GLU A 36 -7.52 1.57 2.96
N VAL A 37 -6.60 0.82 2.37
CA VAL A 37 -5.94 1.22 1.12
C VAL A 37 -6.37 0.40 -0.09
N GLY A 38 -6.95 -0.76 0.12
CA GLY A 38 -7.52 -1.62 -0.91
C GLY A 38 -8.77 -2.31 -0.39
N ARG A 39 -9.91 -1.58 -0.33
CA ARG A 39 -11.20 -2.16 0.07
C ARG A 39 -11.88 -2.81 -1.12
N PHE A 40 -11.27 -3.89 -1.64
CA PHE A 40 -11.77 -4.59 -2.82
C PHE A 40 -13.12 -5.26 -2.56
N SER A 41 -13.36 -5.69 -1.32
CA SER A 41 -14.63 -6.31 -0.91
C SER A 41 -15.85 -5.38 -1.05
N ALA A 42 -15.65 -4.07 -1.12
CA ALA A 42 -16.70 -3.08 -1.33
C ALA A 42 -16.89 -2.67 -2.81
N ALA A 43 -16.06 -3.19 -3.74
CA ALA A 43 -16.18 -2.89 -5.15
C ALA A 43 -17.37 -3.61 -5.80
N ALA A 44 -17.90 -3.04 -6.89
CA ALA A 44 -18.89 -3.71 -7.71
C ALA A 44 -18.22 -4.78 -8.58
N GLU A 45 -18.85 -5.94 -8.71
CA GLU A 45 -18.37 -7.00 -9.62
C GLU A 45 -18.39 -6.52 -11.08
N GLY A 46 -17.35 -6.87 -11.85
CA GLY A 46 -17.23 -6.52 -13.26
C GLY A 46 -15.85 -6.06 -13.69
N ASN A 47 -15.79 -5.30 -14.76
CA ASN A 47 -14.52 -4.81 -15.33
C ASN A 47 -14.10 -3.42 -14.83
N ILE A 48 -14.82 -2.85 -13.89
CA ILE A 48 -14.50 -1.55 -13.29
C ILE A 48 -13.41 -1.78 -12.25
N LEU A 49 -12.32 -1.01 -12.35
CA LEU A 49 -11.26 -1.06 -11.35
C LEU A 49 -11.77 -0.54 -10.00
N PRO A 50 -11.25 -1.05 -8.88
CA PRO A 50 -11.59 -0.53 -7.57
C PRO A 50 -11.24 0.96 -7.44
N ASP A 51 -12.02 1.69 -6.64
CA ASP A 51 -11.86 3.12 -6.46
C ASP A 51 -10.45 3.52 -6.02
N GLY A 52 -9.89 4.52 -6.74
CA GLY A 52 -8.54 5.03 -6.49
C GLY A 52 -7.41 4.18 -7.04
N TRP A 53 -7.69 3.00 -7.59
CA TRP A 53 -6.70 2.16 -8.25
C TRP A 53 -6.61 2.48 -9.75
N LYS A 54 -5.39 2.42 -10.29
CA LYS A 54 -5.07 2.73 -11.69
C LYS A 54 -4.18 1.66 -12.28
N PRO A 55 -4.25 1.41 -13.60
CA PRO A 55 -3.30 0.52 -14.26
C PRO A 55 -1.86 1.00 -14.06
N LEU A 56 -0.98 0.06 -13.77
CA LEU A 56 0.47 0.22 -13.77
C LEU A 56 1.01 -0.61 -14.94
N THR A 57 1.47 0.06 -15.99
CA THR A 57 2.01 -0.56 -17.19
C THR A 57 3.46 -0.15 -17.42
N PHE A 58 4.18 -0.93 -18.21
CA PHE A 58 5.58 -0.72 -18.52
C PHE A 58 5.76 -0.55 -20.04
N PRO A 59 6.40 0.54 -20.53
CA PRO A 59 6.44 0.90 -21.95
C PRO A 59 6.97 -0.20 -22.89
N LYS A 60 7.87 -1.06 -22.39
CA LYS A 60 8.49 -2.14 -23.20
C LYS A 60 7.79 -3.49 -23.07
N ILE A 61 6.75 -3.60 -22.25
CA ILE A 61 5.99 -4.81 -22.06
C ILE A 61 4.65 -4.64 -22.75
N GLY A 62 4.51 -5.27 -23.93
CA GLY A 62 3.30 -5.13 -24.76
C GLY A 62 2.11 -5.96 -24.30
N ARG A 63 2.34 -7.04 -23.55
CA ARG A 63 1.27 -7.89 -23.02
C ARG A 63 1.03 -7.55 -21.55
N HIS A 64 -0.22 -7.24 -21.23
CA HIS A 64 -0.59 -6.82 -19.89
C HIS A 64 -1.39 -7.93 -19.18
N THR A 65 -1.15 -8.10 -17.90
CA THR A 65 -1.97 -8.91 -17.00
C THR A 65 -3.39 -8.34 -16.96
N ILE A 66 -4.38 -9.22 -17.03
CA ILE A 66 -5.79 -8.85 -17.00
C ILE A 66 -6.27 -8.82 -15.55
N TYR A 67 -6.82 -7.68 -15.12
CA TYR A 67 -7.41 -7.47 -13.79
C TYR A 67 -8.93 -7.33 -13.89
N LYS A 68 -9.67 -8.07 -13.06
CA LYS A 68 -11.14 -8.00 -12.97
C LYS A 68 -11.58 -8.06 -11.52
N VAL A 69 -12.62 -7.32 -11.17
CA VAL A 69 -13.32 -7.49 -9.90
C VAL A 69 -14.30 -8.66 -10.05
N VAL A 70 -14.12 -9.68 -9.24
CA VAL A 70 -14.91 -10.91 -9.29
C VAL A 70 -15.35 -11.33 -7.89
N LYS A 71 -16.38 -12.16 -7.83
CA LYS A 71 -16.74 -12.88 -6.62
C LYS A 71 -16.04 -14.24 -6.60
N GLU A 72 -15.15 -14.45 -5.64
CA GLU A 72 -14.40 -15.69 -5.44
C GLU A 72 -14.64 -16.20 -4.02
N ASP A 73 -15.10 -17.44 -3.87
CA ASP A 73 -15.47 -18.05 -2.59
C ASP A 73 -16.46 -17.19 -1.76
N GLY A 74 -17.41 -16.54 -2.45
CA GLY A 74 -18.40 -15.66 -1.81
C GLY A 74 -17.93 -14.24 -1.50
N ILE A 75 -16.67 -13.88 -1.82
CA ILE A 75 -16.04 -12.61 -1.48
C ILE A 75 -15.68 -11.84 -2.75
N ILE A 76 -15.94 -10.53 -2.78
CA ILE A 76 -15.51 -9.66 -3.87
C ILE A 76 -14.01 -9.40 -3.74
N THR A 77 -13.26 -9.65 -4.81
CA THR A 77 -11.80 -9.59 -4.89
C THR A 77 -11.33 -9.08 -6.23
N VAL A 78 -10.05 -8.76 -6.35
CA VAL A 78 -9.41 -8.51 -7.64
C VAL A 78 -8.73 -9.79 -8.12
N LYS A 79 -9.22 -10.36 -9.21
CA LYS A 79 -8.58 -11.46 -9.94
C LYS A 79 -7.58 -10.90 -10.93
N ALA A 80 -6.36 -11.43 -10.92
CA ALA A 80 -5.29 -11.15 -11.88
C ALA A 80 -5.00 -12.42 -12.70
N MET A 81 -4.88 -12.27 -14.02
CA MET A 81 -4.56 -13.36 -14.94
C MET A 81 -3.40 -12.90 -15.83
N SER A 82 -2.26 -13.54 -15.69
CA SER A 82 -1.04 -13.28 -16.47
C SER A 82 -0.73 -14.45 -17.37
N GLU A 83 -0.31 -14.16 -18.60
CA GLU A 83 0.13 -15.15 -19.60
C GLU A 83 1.26 -14.54 -20.44
N GLY A 84 2.52 -14.82 -20.09
CA GLY A 84 3.70 -14.17 -20.66
C GLY A 84 3.53 -12.64 -20.65
N SER A 85 3.09 -12.07 -19.54
CA SER A 85 2.67 -10.67 -19.46
C SER A 85 3.04 -10.05 -18.13
N ALA A 86 3.15 -8.71 -18.09
CA ALA A 86 3.30 -7.97 -16.84
C ALA A 86 2.55 -6.65 -16.86
N SER A 87 1.81 -6.41 -15.82
CA SER A 87 1.26 -5.11 -15.41
C SER A 87 0.76 -5.24 -13.98
N GLY A 88 0.38 -4.11 -13.39
CA GLY A 88 -0.18 -4.09 -12.04
C GLY A 88 -1.37 -3.14 -11.93
N LEU A 89 -1.92 -3.08 -10.74
CA LEU A 89 -2.78 -1.99 -10.30
C LEU A 89 -2.08 -1.24 -9.18
N THR A 90 -2.10 0.07 -9.22
CA THR A 90 -1.46 0.93 -8.22
C THR A 90 -2.41 1.96 -7.65
N ARG A 91 -2.20 2.30 -6.39
CA ARG A 91 -2.90 3.39 -5.68
C ARG A 91 -1.89 4.28 -4.98
N LYS A 92 -2.02 5.60 -5.17
CA LYS A 92 -1.27 6.58 -4.38
C LYS A 92 -1.89 6.67 -2.98
N VAL A 93 -1.04 6.60 -1.98
CA VAL A 93 -1.43 6.73 -0.57
C VAL A 93 -0.21 7.25 0.21
N THR A 94 -0.44 8.14 1.17
CA THR A 94 0.62 8.57 2.10
C THR A 94 0.38 7.94 3.44
N VAL A 95 1.35 7.13 3.94
CA VAL A 95 1.27 6.48 5.25
C VAL A 95 2.56 6.67 6.01
N ASN A 96 2.43 7.10 7.27
CA ASN A 96 3.54 7.15 8.21
C ASN A 96 3.63 5.82 8.97
N LEU A 97 4.72 5.07 8.76
CA LEU A 97 4.92 3.77 9.39
C LEU A 97 5.27 3.84 10.87
N THR A 98 5.59 5.02 11.42
CA THR A 98 5.71 5.17 12.88
C THR A 98 4.34 5.13 13.56
N GLU A 99 3.28 5.47 12.84
CA GLU A 99 1.90 5.43 13.32
C GLU A 99 1.17 4.14 12.89
N TYR A 100 1.38 3.70 11.65
CA TYR A 100 0.74 2.53 11.04
C TYR A 100 1.78 1.53 10.52
N PRO A 101 2.55 0.88 11.39
CA PRO A 101 3.65 0.00 10.98
C PRO A 101 3.20 -1.33 10.37
N ILE A 102 1.95 -1.73 10.61
CA ILE A 102 1.46 -3.05 10.23
C ILE A 102 0.73 -2.97 8.90
N LEU A 103 1.20 -3.69 7.89
CA LEU A 103 0.49 -3.96 6.65
C LEU A 103 -0.17 -5.34 6.73
N ALA A 104 -1.48 -5.41 6.44
CA ALA A 104 -2.21 -6.66 6.38
C ALA A 104 -2.99 -6.76 5.07
N TRP A 105 -2.99 -7.96 4.48
CA TRP A 105 -3.73 -8.27 3.26
C TRP A 105 -4.09 -9.75 3.24
N ARG A 106 -4.86 -10.13 2.24
CA ARG A 106 -5.03 -11.54 1.91
C ARG A 106 -4.93 -11.75 0.41
N TRP A 107 -4.45 -12.90 0.03
CA TRP A 107 -4.35 -13.33 -1.35
C TRP A 107 -4.58 -14.83 -1.51
N LYS A 108 -4.81 -15.25 -2.74
CA LYS A 108 -4.87 -16.63 -3.13
C LYS A 108 -4.19 -16.76 -4.49
N VAL A 109 -3.36 -17.77 -4.71
CA VAL A 109 -2.79 -18.11 -6.01
C VAL A 109 -3.37 -19.43 -6.49
N ALA A 110 -3.71 -19.51 -7.78
CA ALA A 110 -4.22 -20.75 -8.38
C ALA A 110 -3.09 -21.71 -8.77
N ASN A 111 -1.88 -21.20 -8.93
CA ASN A 111 -0.68 -21.97 -9.26
C ASN A 111 0.57 -21.20 -8.84
N VAL A 112 1.70 -21.90 -8.72
CA VAL A 112 3.04 -21.33 -8.64
C VAL A 112 3.75 -21.46 -9.97
N LEU A 113 4.82 -20.68 -10.19
CA LEU A 113 5.66 -20.75 -11.38
C LEU A 113 6.73 -21.84 -11.23
N LYS A 114 7.26 -22.33 -12.35
CA LYS A 114 8.32 -23.35 -12.35
C LYS A 114 9.72 -22.74 -12.37
N ASN A 115 9.84 -21.57 -13.01
CA ASN A 115 11.12 -20.96 -13.37
C ASN A 115 11.38 -19.63 -12.67
N ASP A 116 10.60 -19.28 -11.63
CA ASP A 116 10.90 -18.12 -10.80
C ASP A 116 12.24 -18.27 -10.07
N ASP A 117 12.99 -17.19 -10.00
CA ASP A 117 14.29 -17.12 -9.33
C ASP A 117 14.53 -15.69 -8.81
N VAL A 118 14.50 -15.52 -7.50
CA VAL A 118 14.66 -14.21 -6.82
C VAL A 118 16.02 -13.55 -7.09
N THR A 119 16.97 -14.27 -7.68
CA THR A 119 18.35 -13.79 -7.91
C THR A 119 18.61 -13.40 -9.37
N LYS A 120 17.71 -13.76 -10.29
CA LYS A 120 17.91 -13.58 -11.74
C LYS A 120 16.78 -12.77 -12.37
N LYS A 121 17.13 -11.95 -13.37
CA LYS A 121 16.14 -11.16 -14.13
C LYS A 121 15.18 -12.05 -14.91
N GLU A 122 15.69 -13.13 -15.48
CA GLU A 122 14.92 -14.09 -16.27
C GLU A 122 13.89 -14.86 -15.42
N GLY A 123 14.03 -14.83 -14.10
CA GLY A 123 13.14 -15.48 -13.15
C GLY A 123 12.41 -14.49 -12.21
N ASP A 124 12.46 -13.16 -12.47
CA ASP A 124 11.81 -12.17 -11.61
C ASP A 124 10.30 -12.05 -11.90
N ASP A 125 9.62 -13.20 -11.88
CA ASP A 125 8.17 -13.36 -12.03
C ASP A 125 7.59 -14.03 -10.80
N TYR A 126 6.40 -13.58 -10.38
CA TYR A 126 5.72 -14.19 -9.24
C TYR A 126 4.20 -14.20 -9.44
N PRO A 127 3.51 -15.27 -9.02
CA PRO A 127 2.06 -15.36 -9.14
C PRO A 127 1.34 -14.27 -8.35
N ALA A 128 1.93 -13.78 -7.26
CA ALA A 128 1.37 -12.67 -6.49
C ALA A 128 2.46 -11.81 -5.85
N ARG A 129 2.28 -10.49 -5.96
CA ARG A 129 3.16 -9.46 -5.36
C ARG A 129 2.34 -8.33 -4.75
N ILE A 130 2.81 -7.82 -3.61
CA ILE A 130 2.40 -6.53 -3.04
C ILE A 130 3.62 -5.62 -3.01
N TYR A 131 3.60 -4.58 -3.83
CA TYR A 131 4.60 -3.51 -3.78
C TYR A 131 4.18 -2.43 -2.79
N VAL A 132 5.07 -2.03 -1.89
CA VAL A 132 4.94 -0.82 -1.11
C VAL A 132 6.04 0.13 -1.54
N MET A 133 5.65 1.25 -2.11
CA MET A 133 6.55 2.29 -2.61
C MET A 133 6.70 3.40 -1.58
N PHE A 134 7.91 3.91 -1.47
CA PHE A 134 8.26 4.96 -0.51
C PHE A 134 8.62 6.26 -1.22
N GLU A 135 8.53 7.37 -0.50
CA GLU A 135 8.99 8.65 -0.98
C GLU A 135 10.48 8.62 -1.33
N LYS A 136 10.86 9.44 -2.30
CA LYS A 136 12.27 9.55 -2.67
C LYS A 136 13.03 10.23 -1.54
N ASN A 137 14.06 9.57 -1.01
CA ASN A 137 15.06 10.25 -0.22
C ASN A 137 16.09 10.89 -1.19
N PRO A 138 16.08 12.22 -1.40
CA PRO A 138 16.93 12.87 -2.40
C PRO A 138 18.41 12.88 -2.04
N GLY A 139 18.79 12.46 -0.83
CA GLY A 139 20.07 12.78 -0.23
C GLY A 139 21.25 11.83 -0.53
N LYS A 140 21.05 10.64 -1.14
CA LYS A 140 22.10 9.62 -1.16
C LYS A 140 22.20 8.80 -2.47
N VAL A 141 22.09 9.43 -3.62
CA VAL A 141 22.27 8.72 -4.89
C VAL A 141 23.67 8.97 -5.44
N SER A 142 24.52 7.95 -5.50
CA SER A 142 25.84 8.04 -6.09
C SER A 142 25.78 8.30 -7.60
N VAL A 143 26.85 8.84 -8.20
CA VAL A 143 26.92 9.09 -9.66
C VAL A 143 26.72 7.79 -10.46
N PHE A 144 27.24 6.68 -9.96
CA PHE A 144 27.09 5.36 -10.59
C PHE A 144 25.63 4.84 -10.52
N GLU A 145 24.94 5.08 -9.42
CA GLU A 145 23.52 4.75 -9.30
C GLU A 145 22.64 5.62 -10.21
N LYS A 146 23.00 6.90 -10.38
CA LYS A 146 22.30 7.77 -11.34
C LYS A 146 22.34 7.19 -12.76
N ALA A 147 23.49 6.69 -13.20
CA ALA A 147 23.61 6.07 -14.53
C ALA A 147 22.74 4.80 -14.66
N LYS A 148 22.67 3.96 -13.60
CA LYS A 148 21.77 2.80 -13.57
C LYS A 148 20.31 3.22 -13.59
N PHE A 149 19.96 4.31 -12.92
CA PHE A 149 18.58 4.84 -12.88
C PHE A 149 18.14 5.39 -14.22
N GLU A 150 19.04 6.06 -14.97
CA GLU A 150 18.72 6.50 -16.33
C GLU A 150 18.50 5.29 -17.26
N ALA A 151 19.31 4.24 -17.14
CA ALA A 151 19.10 3.00 -17.89
C ALA A 151 17.77 2.32 -17.53
N TYR A 152 17.42 2.26 -16.24
CA TYR A 152 16.13 1.74 -15.77
C TYR A 152 14.95 2.57 -16.31
N LYS A 153 15.06 3.91 -16.24
CA LYS A 153 14.05 4.82 -16.77
C LYS A 153 13.84 4.64 -18.28
N LEU A 154 14.90 4.37 -19.03
CA LEU A 154 14.81 4.10 -20.46
C LEU A 154 14.01 2.83 -20.77
N ILE A 155 14.08 1.83 -19.88
CA ILE A 155 13.37 0.56 -20.01
C ILE A 155 11.92 0.66 -19.50
N TYR A 156 11.73 1.25 -18.33
CA TYR A 156 10.45 1.23 -17.60
C TYR A 156 9.69 2.56 -17.61
N GLY A 157 10.22 3.59 -18.30
CA GLY A 157 9.58 4.91 -18.40
C GLY A 157 9.62 5.75 -17.12
N GLN A 158 10.15 5.22 -16.03
CA GLN A 158 10.24 5.88 -14.73
C GLN A 158 11.49 5.45 -13.96
N TYR A 159 11.89 6.23 -12.97
CA TYR A 159 12.98 5.84 -12.07
C TYR A 159 12.56 4.67 -11.17
N PRO A 160 13.51 3.78 -10.77
CA PRO A 160 13.19 2.70 -9.86
C PRO A 160 12.68 3.28 -8.54
N PRO A 161 11.48 2.88 -8.10
CA PRO A 161 10.98 3.31 -6.79
C PRO A 161 11.83 2.70 -5.69
N LEU A 162 11.92 3.39 -4.54
CA LEU A 162 12.32 2.74 -3.30
C LEU A 162 11.13 1.91 -2.85
N ALA A 163 11.28 0.58 -2.75
CA ALA A 163 10.15 -0.30 -2.51
C ALA A 163 10.52 -1.55 -1.70
N VAL A 164 9.60 -1.97 -0.85
CA VAL A 164 9.49 -3.35 -0.36
C VAL A 164 8.47 -4.07 -1.23
N ASN A 165 8.81 -5.27 -1.65
CA ASN A 165 7.98 -6.09 -2.52
C ASN A 165 7.76 -7.45 -1.86
N TYR A 166 6.59 -7.66 -1.28
CA TYR A 166 6.20 -8.95 -0.72
C TYR A 166 5.78 -9.88 -1.86
N ILE A 167 6.35 -11.08 -1.89
CA ILE A 167 6.14 -12.03 -2.99
C ILE A 167 5.72 -13.41 -2.48
N TRP A 168 4.95 -14.10 -3.30
CA TRP A 168 4.77 -15.55 -3.23
C TRP A 168 5.77 -16.18 -4.20
N ALA A 169 6.81 -16.83 -3.68
CA ALA A 169 7.82 -17.52 -4.48
C ALA A 169 7.46 -19.00 -4.65
N SER A 170 8.04 -19.67 -5.66
CA SER A 170 7.84 -21.10 -5.84
C SER A 170 8.92 -21.95 -5.13
N LYS A 171 10.14 -21.39 -4.99
CA LYS A 171 11.31 -22.12 -4.50
C LYS A 171 12.06 -21.41 -3.39
N ALA A 172 12.18 -20.08 -3.48
CA ALA A 172 12.93 -19.33 -2.47
C ALA A 172 12.25 -19.48 -1.09
N PRO A 173 12.99 -19.80 -0.03
CA PRO A 173 12.42 -20.02 1.29
C PRO A 173 11.66 -18.79 1.82
N GLN A 174 10.58 -19.03 2.53
CA GLN A 174 9.87 -18.00 3.30
C GLN A 174 10.84 -17.27 4.25
N GLY A 175 10.72 -15.95 4.36
CA GLY A 175 11.62 -15.09 5.12
C GLY A 175 12.86 -14.64 4.35
N THR A 176 13.11 -15.12 3.12
CA THR A 176 14.21 -14.63 2.27
C THR A 176 14.04 -13.15 1.96
N ILE A 177 15.09 -12.36 2.20
CA ILE A 177 15.17 -10.94 1.84
C ILE A 177 16.33 -10.73 0.87
N VAL A 178 16.06 -10.29 -0.35
CA VAL A 178 17.07 -10.04 -1.37
C VAL A 178 16.79 -8.75 -2.14
N SER A 179 17.81 -8.18 -2.76
CA SER A 179 17.61 -7.08 -3.72
C SER A 179 16.95 -7.62 -4.98
N SER A 180 16.05 -6.85 -5.58
CA SER A 180 15.56 -7.14 -6.93
C SER A 180 16.75 -7.25 -7.90
N PRO A 181 16.76 -8.21 -8.83
CA PRO A 181 17.82 -8.35 -9.82
C PRO A 181 17.93 -7.16 -10.78
N TYR A 182 16.93 -6.27 -10.79
CA TYR A 182 16.94 -5.04 -11.58
C TYR A 182 17.53 -3.83 -10.83
N THR A 183 17.39 -3.78 -9.49
CA THR A 183 17.81 -2.62 -8.69
C THR A 183 17.91 -2.95 -7.20
N ASN A 184 18.91 -2.37 -6.53
CA ASN A 184 19.04 -2.45 -5.07
C ASN A 184 18.01 -1.57 -4.31
N ARG A 185 17.26 -0.72 -5.01
CA ARG A 185 16.21 0.12 -4.45
C ARG A 185 14.90 -0.61 -4.22
N SER A 186 14.73 -1.80 -4.76
CA SER A 186 13.60 -2.67 -4.49
C SER A 186 14.10 -3.93 -3.80
N LYS A 187 13.47 -4.28 -2.68
CA LYS A 187 13.77 -5.50 -1.94
C LYS A 187 12.60 -6.48 -2.07
N LEU A 188 12.92 -7.70 -2.43
CA LEU A 188 11.99 -8.81 -2.42
C LEU A 188 11.98 -9.44 -1.04
N ILE A 189 10.82 -9.66 -0.47
CA ILE A 189 10.61 -10.37 0.79
C ILE A 189 9.66 -11.53 0.51
N VAL A 190 10.14 -12.74 0.62
CA VAL A 190 9.34 -13.96 0.42
C VAL A 190 8.45 -14.16 1.65
N VAL A 191 7.15 -13.99 1.50
CA VAL A 191 6.18 -14.21 2.59
C VAL A 191 5.47 -15.54 2.46
N GLU A 192 5.33 -16.06 1.23
CA GLU A 192 4.85 -17.41 0.94
C GLU A 192 5.77 -18.13 -0.04
N SER A 193 5.87 -19.46 0.08
CA SER A 193 6.74 -20.26 -0.78
C SER A 193 6.14 -21.63 -1.10
N GLY A 194 6.28 -22.02 -2.36
CA GLY A 194 5.88 -23.33 -2.86
C GLY A 194 4.38 -23.50 -3.05
N PRO A 195 3.96 -24.74 -3.39
CA PRO A 195 2.59 -25.03 -3.81
C PRO A 195 1.63 -25.44 -2.68
N SER A 196 2.08 -25.56 -1.43
CA SER A 196 1.29 -26.15 -0.33
C SER A 196 0.00 -25.41 -0.01
N LEU A 197 -0.05 -24.10 -0.24
CA LEU A 197 -1.21 -23.23 0.00
C LEU A 197 -1.90 -22.77 -1.28
N VAL A 198 -1.57 -23.35 -2.44
CA VAL A 198 -2.26 -23.07 -3.70
C VAL A 198 -3.76 -23.36 -3.56
N ASN A 199 -4.60 -22.48 -4.15
CA ASN A 199 -6.06 -22.47 -4.05
C ASN A 199 -6.61 -22.23 -2.63
N GLN A 200 -5.79 -21.77 -1.69
CA GLN A 200 -6.21 -21.39 -0.35
C GLN A 200 -6.06 -19.87 -0.17
N TRP A 201 -7.01 -19.25 0.56
CA TRP A 201 -6.87 -17.88 1.01
C TRP A 201 -5.85 -17.81 2.15
N VAL A 202 -4.78 -17.05 1.93
CA VAL A 202 -3.76 -16.77 2.94
C VAL A 202 -3.92 -15.33 3.42
N ASN A 203 -3.95 -15.16 4.74
CA ASN A 203 -3.97 -13.84 5.37
C ASN A 203 -2.56 -13.51 5.84
N GLU A 204 -2.03 -12.40 5.35
CA GLU A 204 -0.72 -11.90 5.70
C GLU A 204 -0.81 -10.72 6.64
N GLN A 205 0.14 -10.64 7.54
CA GLN A 205 0.35 -9.48 8.39
C GLN A 205 1.85 -9.28 8.62
N ARG A 206 2.38 -8.13 8.19
CA ARG A 206 3.80 -7.81 8.30
C ARG A 206 3.99 -6.49 9.04
N ASN A 207 5.04 -6.41 9.87
CA ASN A 207 5.51 -5.14 10.38
C ASN A 207 6.43 -4.51 9.32
N LEU A 208 5.83 -3.72 8.42
CA LEU A 208 6.53 -3.10 7.30
C LEU A 208 7.64 -2.14 7.75
N PHE A 209 7.48 -1.49 8.91
CA PHE A 209 8.54 -0.63 9.47
C PHE A 209 9.81 -1.45 9.78
N MET A 210 9.64 -2.61 10.42
CA MET A 210 10.76 -3.50 10.75
C MET A 210 11.32 -4.16 9.50
N ASP A 211 10.46 -4.64 8.59
CA ASP A 211 10.88 -5.24 7.32
C ASP A 211 11.72 -4.27 6.49
N PHE A 212 11.34 -2.98 6.45
CA PHE A 212 12.12 -1.96 5.76
C PHE A 212 13.50 -1.75 6.41
N LYS A 213 13.54 -1.65 7.75
CA LYS A 213 14.82 -1.49 8.49
C LYS A 213 15.74 -2.68 8.26
N GLU A 214 15.23 -3.90 8.28
CA GLU A 214 16.00 -5.10 8.00
C GLU A 214 16.53 -5.11 6.56
N ALA A 215 15.68 -4.77 5.59
CA ALA A 215 16.01 -4.83 4.18
C ALA A 215 16.98 -3.73 3.71
N PHE A 216 16.91 -2.52 4.28
CA PHE A 216 17.66 -1.34 3.84
C PHE A 216 18.69 -0.82 4.86
N GLY A 217 18.62 -1.22 6.13
CA GLY A 217 19.51 -0.75 7.21
C GLY A 217 19.23 0.68 7.67
N GLU A 218 18.10 1.27 7.30
CA GLU A 218 17.70 2.64 7.66
C GLU A 218 16.21 2.70 8.01
N GLU A 219 15.76 3.81 8.59
CA GLU A 219 14.35 4.02 8.87
C GLU A 219 13.55 4.33 7.60
N PRO A 220 12.30 3.82 7.49
CA PRO A 220 11.49 4.02 6.31
C PRO A 220 11.05 5.49 6.17
N PRO A 221 11.13 6.05 4.95
CA PRO A 221 10.41 7.28 4.62
C PRO A 221 8.88 7.04 4.63
N LEU A 222 8.11 8.10 4.37
CA LEU A 222 6.66 7.92 4.17
C LEU A 222 6.40 6.97 3.00
N VAL A 223 5.41 6.10 3.17
CA VAL A 223 4.84 5.34 2.05
C VAL A 223 4.21 6.33 1.09
N SER A 224 4.46 6.18 -0.22
CA SER A 224 3.92 7.04 -1.28
C SER A 224 2.90 6.33 -2.17
N GLY A 225 2.81 5.01 -2.07
CA GLY A 225 1.87 4.23 -2.85
C GLY A 225 1.98 2.74 -2.58
N ILE A 226 0.98 2.02 -3.07
CA ILE A 226 0.91 0.56 -3.02
C ILE A 226 0.51 0.03 -4.40
N ALA A 227 0.98 -1.16 -4.76
CA ALA A 227 0.54 -1.84 -5.96
C ALA A 227 0.39 -3.35 -5.73
N ILE A 228 -0.52 -3.96 -6.48
CA ILE A 228 -0.62 -5.40 -6.66
C ILE A 228 -0.12 -5.77 -8.05
N MET A 229 0.56 -6.91 -8.17
CA MET A 229 1.07 -7.35 -9.46
C MET A 229 1.11 -8.88 -9.52
N THR A 230 0.78 -9.42 -10.69
CA THR A 230 0.96 -10.80 -11.11
C THR A 230 1.64 -10.75 -12.45
N ASP A 231 2.81 -11.36 -12.57
CA ASP A 231 3.64 -11.25 -13.78
C ASP A 231 4.26 -12.59 -14.17
N THR A 232 4.49 -12.75 -15.46
CA THR A 232 5.03 -13.96 -16.06
C THR A 232 5.78 -13.65 -17.37
N ASP A 233 6.18 -12.41 -17.59
CA ASP A 233 6.80 -11.97 -18.84
C ASP A 233 8.26 -12.40 -18.99
N ASN A 234 8.97 -12.61 -17.88
CA ASN A 234 10.34 -13.09 -17.87
C ASN A 234 10.43 -14.60 -18.10
N THR A 235 9.53 -15.36 -17.48
CA THR A 235 9.50 -16.85 -17.58
C THR A 235 8.67 -17.36 -18.75
N GLY A 236 7.77 -16.53 -19.31
CA GLY A 236 6.81 -16.92 -20.35
C GLY A 236 5.70 -17.85 -19.86
N GLU A 237 5.55 -18.01 -18.56
CA GLU A 237 4.56 -18.89 -17.94
C GLU A 237 3.18 -18.22 -17.81
N SER A 238 2.28 -18.85 -17.07
CA SER A 238 0.96 -18.30 -16.75
C SER A 238 0.70 -18.38 -15.26
N ALA A 239 0.05 -17.35 -14.71
CA ALA A 239 -0.35 -17.28 -13.32
C ALA A 239 -1.74 -16.68 -13.16
N THR A 240 -2.47 -17.18 -12.16
CA THR A 240 -3.72 -16.57 -11.69
C THR A 240 -3.64 -16.35 -10.20
N ALA A 241 -3.96 -15.10 -9.77
CA ALA A 241 -4.04 -14.74 -8.38
C ALA A 241 -5.32 -13.96 -8.07
N PHE A 242 -5.67 -13.93 -6.79
CA PHE A 242 -6.79 -13.18 -6.26
C PHE A 242 -6.28 -12.35 -5.08
N TYR A 243 -6.63 -11.06 -5.08
CA TYR A 243 -6.24 -10.12 -4.05
C TYR A 243 -7.49 -9.66 -3.30
N GLY A 244 -7.50 -9.88 -1.99
CA GLY A 244 -8.49 -9.33 -1.07
C GLY A 244 -8.05 -7.99 -0.50
N ASP A 245 -8.79 -7.53 0.52
CA ASP A 245 -8.56 -6.21 1.12
C ASP A 245 -7.14 -6.03 1.65
N ILE A 246 -6.64 -4.79 1.54
CA ILE A 246 -5.32 -4.37 1.98
C ILE A 246 -5.49 -3.19 2.93
N VAL A 247 -4.90 -3.29 4.12
CA VAL A 247 -5.01 -2.27 5.16
C VAL A 247 -3.69 -2.02 5.87
N PHE A 248 -3.48 -0.78 6.33
CA PHE A 248 -2.48 -0.47 7.33
C PHE A 248 -3.14 -0.38 8.72
N LYS A 249 -2.42 -0.81 9.75
CA LYS A 249 -2.92 -0.84 11.14
C LYS A 249 -1.93 -0.19 12.10
N LYS A 250 -2.46 0.43 13.15
CA LYS A 250 -1.68 0.78 14.33
C LYS A 250 -1.19 -0.48 15.05
N PRO A 251 -0.15 -0.38 15.88
CA PRO A 251 0.20 -1.47 16.80
C PRO A 251 -1.00 -1.78 17.70
N SER A 252 -1.22 -3.07 17.96
CA SER A 252 -2.18 -3.53 18.99
C SER A 252 -1.60 -3.37 20.38
#